data_1c85f7fc392d05efeed1b5b580f28490
#
_entry.id   1c85f7fc392d05efeed1b5b580f28490
#
_cell.length_a   1.000
_cell.length_b   1.000
_cell.length_c   1.000
_cell.angle_alpha   90.00
_cell.angle_beta   90.00
_cell.angle_gamma   90.00
#
_symmetry.space_group_name_H-M   'P 1'
#
loop_
_entity.id
_entity.type
_entity.pdbx_description
1 polymer ?
#
loop_
_entity_poly.entity_id
_entity_poly.type
_entity_poly.pdbx_seq_one_letter_code
_entity_poly.pdbx_strand_id
1 'polypeptide(L)'
;MKVHKIDFPEDKSVYDWTYNREKKEWESWFEIIPAYTVDIKMPYNEIVVPTLDSIRMKYLMKTLIINMKHVLTPGPTGTGKSVYISELTTFEMSEEYQTLKMTFSA
;
A
#
# COMPACT_ATOMS: atom_id res chain seq x y z
N MET A 1 -19.35 8.09 26.22
CA MET A 1 -18.36 7.64 25.24
C MET A 1 -16.97 7.94 25.74
N LYS A 2 -16.22 6.91 26.16
CA LYS A 2 -14.83 7.14 26.56
C LYS A 2 -14.00 7.40 25.31
N VAL A 3 -13.60 8.64 25.09
CA VAL A 3 -12.60 8.96 24.07
C VAL A 3 -11.26 8.43 24.57
N HIS A 4 -10.81 7.31 24.04
CA HIS A 4 -9.44 6.89 24.27
C HIS A 4 -8.52 7.88 23.56
N LYS A 5 -7.91 8.75 24.34
CA LYS A 5 -6.87 9.63 23.86
C LYS A 5 -5.66 8.75 23.56
N ILE A 6 -5.50 8.38 22.30
CA ILE A 6 -4.31 7.68 21.82
C ILE A 6 -3.29 8.78 21.55
N ASP A 7 -2.26 8.88 22.39
CA ASP A 7 -1.20 9.85 22.20
C ASP A 7 -0.44 9.55 20.91
N PHE A 8 -0.38 10.53 20.03
CA PHE A 8 0.35 10.43 18.78
C PHE A 8 1.85 10.68 19.03
N PRO A 9 2.77 9.85 18.47
CA PRO A 9 4.21 10.10 18.59
C PRO A 9 4.60 11.43 17.94
N GLU A 10 5.35 12.28 18.65
CA GLU A 10 5.70 13.63 18.20
C GLU A 10 7.05 13.72 17.48
N ASP A 11 7.81 12.63 17.45
CA ASP A 11 9.19 12.60 16.96
C ASP A 11 9.34 12.51 15.44
N LYS A 12 8.26 12.29 14.70
CA LYS A 12 8.25 12.17 13.24
C LYS A 12 6.98 12.79 12.63
N SER A 13 6.96 12.87 11.29
CA SER A 13 5.78 13.33 10.55
C SER A 13 4.58 12.39 10.73
N VAL A 14 3.37 12.92 10.69
CA VAL A 14 2.11 12.14 10.69
C VAL A 14 2.13 11.04 9.61
N TYR A 15 2.76 11.30 8.47
CA TYR A 15 2.85 10.36 7.34
C TYR A 15 3.78 9.18 7.58
N ASP A 16 4.60 9.23 8.62
CA ASP A 16 5.56 8.17 8.96
C ASP A 16 4.95 7.08 9.84
N TRP A 17 3.72 7.27 10.31
CA TRP A 17 3.05 6.40 11.25
C TRP A 17 1.78 5.77 10.67
N THR A 18 1.50 4.54 11.08
CA THR A 18 0.22 3.87 10.91
C THR A 18 -0.30 3.35 12.23
N TYR A 19 -1.61 3.20 12.37
CA TYR A 19 -2.20 2.68 13.59
C TYR A 19 -2.52 1.19 13.45
N ASN A 20 -1.85 0.38 14.25
CA ASN A 20 -2.14 -1.05 14.34
C ASN A 20 -3.33 -1.29 15.28
N ARG A 21 -4.45 -1.74 14.71
CA ARG A 21 -5.69 -1.97 15.45
C ARG A 21 -5.63 -3.17 16.39
N GLU A 22 -4.83 -4.18 16.06
CA GLU A 22 -4.69 -5.39 16.85
C GLU A 22 -3.86 -5.12 18.11
N LYS A 23 -2.74 -4.45 17.94
CA LYS A 23 -1.85 -4.05 19.05
C LYS A 23 -2.33 -2.79 19.78
N LYS A 24 -3.24 -2.02 19.15
CA LYS A 24 -3.76 -0.73 19.65
C LYS A 24 -2.66 0.31 19.88
N GLU A 25 -1.67 0.34 19.00
CA GLU A 25 -0.52 1.24 19.08
C GLU A 25 -0.16 1.83 17.72
N TRP A 26 0.63 2.91 17.74
CA TRP A 26 1.22 3.48 16.53
C TRP A 26 2.48 2.72 16.16
N GLU A 27 2.58 2.33 14.91
CA GLU A 27 3.75 1.68 14.32
C GLU A 27 4.35 2.56 13.23
N SER A 28 5.68 2.59 13.15
CA SER A 28 6.36 3.29 12.06
C SER A 28 6.31 2.47 10.77
N TRP A 29 6.02 3.12 9.66
CA TRP A 29 6.08 2.49 8.34
C TRP A 29 7.45 1.89 8.04
N PHE A 30 8.54 2.47 8.56
CA PHE A 30 9.90 1.95 8.41
C PHE A 30 10.11 0.59 9.07
N GLU A 31 9.35 0.28 10.10
CA GLU A 31 9.42 -1.01 10.82
C GLU A 31 8.59 -2.10 10.12
N ILE A 32 7.60 -1.69 9.34
CA ILE A 32 6.69 -2.60 8.62
C ILE A 32 7.27 -3.01 7.26
N ILE A 33 8.21 -2.25 6.71
CA ILE A 33 8.83 -2.58 5.42
C ILE A 33 9.50 -3.95 5.51
N PRO A 34 9.04 -4.95 4.76
CA PRO A 34 9.69 -6.25 4.75
C PRO A 34 11.09 -6.13 4.17
N ALA A 35 12.03 -6.89 4.71
CA ALA A 35 13.35 -7.03 4.12
C ALA A 35 13.19 -7.59 2.69
N TYR A 36 13.51 -6.76 1.70
CA TYR A 36 13.40 -7.14 0.30
C TYR A 36 14.71 -7.77 -0.18
N THR A 37 14.64 -9.00 -0.61
CA THR A 37 15.73 -9.68 -1.29
C THR A 37 15.39 -9.82 -2.77
N VAL A 38 16.25 -9.31 -3.63
CA VAL A 38 16.10 -9.47 -5.08
C VAL A 38 16.36 -10.93 -5.44
N ASP A 39 15.35 -11.59 -6.02
CA ASP A 39 15.58 -12.89 -6.65
C ASP A 39 16.33 -12.67 -7.97
N ILE A 40 17.59 -13.10 -7.99
CA ILE A 40 18.48 -12.95 -9.15
C ILE A 40 17.93 -13.66 -10.41
N LYS A 41 17.00 -14.58 -10.24
CA LYS A 41 16.37 -15.32 -11.34
C LYS A 41 15.18 -14.57 -11.98
N MET A 42 14.69 -13.49 -11.36
CA MET A 42 13.61 -12.70 -11.94
C MET A 42 14.12 -11.82 -13.08
N PRO A 43 13.39 -11.71 -14.20
CA PRO A 43 13.67 -10.73 -15.24
C PRO A 43 13.72 -9.31 -14.65
N TYR A 44 14.69 -8.52 -15.08
CA TYR A 44 14.91 -7.16 -14.55
C TYR A 44 13.65 -6.27 -14.61
N ASN A 45 12.86 -6.41 -15.64
CA ASN A 45 11.62 -5.65 -15.83
C ASN A 45 10.45 -6.09 -14.92
N GLU A 46 10.57 -7.21 -14.24
CA GLU A 46 9.58 -7.72 -13.28
C GLU A 46 9.96 -7.44 -11.81
N ILE A 47 11.16 -6.91 -11.59
CA ILE A 47 11.62 -6.57 -10.24
C ILE A 47 10.95 -5.28 -9.79
N VAL A 48 10.10 -5.39 -8.78
CA VAL A 48 9.48 -4.25 -8.10
C VAL A 48 10.05 -4.14 -6.69
N VAL A 49 10.84 -3.09 -6.46
CA VAL A 49 11.40 -2.83 -5.13
C VAL A 49 10.35 -2.13 -4.27
N PRO A 50 9.96 -2.70 -3.12
CA PRO A 50 9.03 -2.03 -2.22
C PRO A 50 9.71 -0.80 -1.61
N THR A 51 9.06 0.35 -1.79
CA THR A 51 9.43 1.61 -1.16
C THR A 51 8.43 1.96 -0.08
N LEU A 52 8.79 2.89 0.79
CA LEU A 52 7.86 3.40 1.81
C LEU A 52 6.56 3.91 1.17
N ASP A 53 6.67 4.65 0.08
CA ASP A 53 5.50 5.20 -0.63
C ASP A 53 4.65 4.10 -1.25
N SER A 54 5.25 3.09 -1.86
CA SER A 54 4.50 1.98 -2.47
C SER A 54 3.74 1.18 -1.42
N ILE A 55 4.31 0.96 -0.26
CA ILE A 55 3.67 0.25 0.84
C ILE A 55 2.50 1.04 1.40
N ARG A 56 2.67 2.34 1.63
CA ARG A 56 1.59 3.23 2.10
C ARG A 56 0.44 3.29 1.09
N MET A 57 0.75 3.46 -0.18
CA MET A 57 -0.26 3.52 -1.25
C MET A 57 -1.03 2.21 -1.39
N LYS A 58 -0.35 1.08 -1.37
CA LYS A 58 -1.01 -0.23 -1.42
C LYS A 58 -1.89 -0.48 -0.20
N TYR A 59 -1.44 -0.14 0.99
CA TYR A 59 -2.23 -0.25 2.21
C TYR A 59 -3.51 0.59 2.14
N LEU A 60 -3.39 1.85 1.70
CA LEU A 60 -4.54 2.74 1.55
C LEU A 60 -5.54 2.21 0.52
N MET A 61 -5.07 1.81 -0.65
CA MET A 61 -5.93 1.24 -1.70
C MET A 61 -6.63 -0.03 -1.23
N LYS A 62 -5.90 -0.95 -0.62
CA LYS A 62 -6.45 -2.19 -0.07
C LYS A 62 -7.55 -1.92 0.97
N THR A 63 -7.29 -1.00 1.89
CA THR A 63 -8.26 -0.61 2.93
C THR A 63 -9.54 -0.05 2.31
N LEU A 64 -9.42 0.81 1.31
CA LEU A 64 -10.58 1.40 0.63
C LEU A 64 -11.38 0.35 -0.16
N ILE A 65 -10.71 -0.53 -0.88
CA ILE A 65 -11.36 -1.59 -1.67
C ILE A 65 -12.13 -2.55 -0.77
N ILE A 66 -11.53 -3.01 0.32
CA ILE A 66 -12.19 -3.91 1.29
C ILE A 66 -13.44 -3.25 1.90
N ASN A 67 -13.41 -1.93 2.09
CA ASN A 67 -14.56 -1.16 2.57
C ASN A 67 -15.51 -0.70 1.46
N MET A 68 -15.44 -1.30 0.27
CA MET A 68 -16.31 -1.01 -0.89
C MET A 68 -16.26 0.46 -1.32
N LYS A 69 -15.08 1.08 -1.24
CA LYS A 69 -14.85 2.46 -1.69
C LYS A 69 -14.09 2.47 -3.00
N HIS A 70 -14.50 3.35 -3.90
CA HIS A 70 -13.81 3.56 -5.16
C HIS A 70 -12.51 4.32 -4.94
N VAL A 71 -11.48 3.99 -5.72
CA VAL A 71 -10.17 4.62 -5.62
C VAL A 71 -9.80 5.24 -6.96
N LEU A 72 -9.43 6.50 -6.95
CA LEU A 72 -8.88 7.22 -8.09
C LEU A 72 -7.45 7.65 -7.76
N THR A 73 -6.50 7.26 -8.61
CA THR A 73 -5.08 7.56 -8.43
C THR A 73 -4.56 8.44 -9.58
N PRO A 74 -4.89 9.74 -9.58
CA PRO A 74 -4.40 10.66 -10.58
C PRO A 74 -2.91 10.95 -10.37
N GLY A 75 -2.19 11.17 -11.46
CA GLY A 75 -0.78 11.55 -11.41
C GLY A 75 -0.11 11.47 -12.77
N PRO A 76 1.08 12.07 -12.93
CA PRO A 76 1.81 12.05 -14.18
C PRO A 76 2.23 10.62 -14.57
N THR A 77 2.46 10.41 -15.87
CA THR A 77 3.00 9.15 -16.40
C THR A 77 4.39 8.87 -15.82
N GLY A 78 4.71 7.58 -15.65
CA GLY A 78 6.03 7.15 -15.17
C GLY A 78 6.22 7.19 -13.64
N THR A 79 5.17 7.41 -12.87
CA THR A 79 5.22 7.42 -11.39
C THR A 79 4.96 6.06 -10.74
N GLY A 80 4.85 4.98 -11.51
CA GLY A 80 4.68 3.62 -10.99
C GLY A 80 3.27 3.27 -10.53
N LYS A 81 2.26 4.12 -10.76
CA LYS A 81 0.87 3.89 -10.32
C LYS A 81 0.31 2.54 -10.78
N SER A 82 0.42 2.25 -12.07
CA SER A 82 -0.09 1.02 -12.67
C SER A 82 0.61 -0.22 -12.13
N VAL A 83 1.89 -0.13 -11.80
CA VAL A 83 2.67 -1.21 -11.20
C VAL A 83 2.15 -1.53 -9.81
N TYR A 84 1.94 -0.55 -8.97
CA TYR A 84 1.41 -0.75 -7.61
C TYR A 84 0.00 -1.33 -7.61
N ILE A 85 -0.86 -0.84 -8.48
CA ILE A 85 -2.23 -1.35 -8.64
C ILE A 85 -2.22 -2.80 -9.13
N SER A 86 -1.39 -3.12 -10.11
CA SER A 86 -1.24 -4.49 -10.63
C SER A 86 -0.73 -5.45 -9.55
N GLU A 87 0.27 -5.06 -8.80
CA GLU A 87 0.84 -5.86 -7.74
C GLU A 87 -0.18 -6.12 -6.62
N LEU A 88 -0.88 -5.07 -6.18
CA LEU A 88 -1.95 -5.17 -5.19
C LEU A 88 -3.04 -6.15 -5.63
N THR A 89 -3.55 -5.98 -6.84
CA THR A 89 -4.69 -6.76 -7.33
C THR A 89 -4.33 -8.19 -7.70
N THR A 90 -3.08 -8.46 -8.02
CA THR A 90 -2.61 -9.81 -8.40
C THR A 90 -2.20 -10.64 -7.19
N PHE A 91 -1.52 -10.04 -6.23
CA PHE A 91 -0.83 -10.80 -5.17
C PHE A 91 -1.35 -10.52 -3.76
N GLU A 92 -1.95 -9.37 -3.51
CA GLU A 92 -2.30 -8.96 -2.15
C GLU A 92 -3.80 -9.02 -1.82
N MET A 93 -4.65 -9.14 -2.84
CA MET A 93 -6.09 -9.31 -2.64
C MET A 93 -6.44 -10.79 -2.44
N SER A 94 -7.46 -11.05 -1.62
CA SER A 94 -7.94 -12.41 -1.39
C SER A 94 -8.59 -13.01 -2.64
N GLU A 95 -8.71 -14.34 -2.67
CA GLU A 95 -9.34 -15.10 -3.78
C GLU A 95 -10.81 -14.72 -4.05
N GLU A 96 -11.44 -14.01 -3.12
CA GLU A 96 -12.81 -13.49 -3.27
C GLU A 96 -12.92 -12.37 -4.31
N TYR A 97 -11.80 -11.76 -4.72
CA TYR A 97 -11.75 -10.65 -5.67
C TYR A 97 -11.25 -11.13 -7.03
N GLN A 98 -11.99 -10.76 -8.07
CA GLN A 98 -11.55 -10.93 -9.45
C GLN A 98 -11.09 -9.60 -10.04
N THR A 99 -9.94 -9.63 -10.71
CA THR A 99 -9.38 -8.45 -11.35
C THR A 99 -9.69 -8.44 -12.84
N LEU A 100 -10.37 -7.40 -13.29
CA LEU A 100 -10.55 -7.09 -14.70
C LEU A 100 -9.76 -5.82 -15.04
N LYS A 101 -8.75 -5.94 -15.88
CA LYS A 101 -7.92 -4.81 -16.31
C LYS A 101 -8.35 -4.33 -17.69
N MET A 102 -8.71 -3.06 -17.77
CA MET A 102 -9.06 -2.39 -19.04
C MET A 102 -8.22 -1.15 -19.22
N THR A 103 -7.71 -0.95 -20.44
CA THR A 103 -6.95 0.23 -20.81
C THR A 103 -7.73 1.02 -21.85
N PHE A 104 -7.94 2.29 -21.58
CA PHE A 104 -8.56 3.21 -22.52
C PHE A 104 -7.47 4.00 -23.24
N SER A 105 -7.50 3.99 -24.54
CA SER A 105 -6.64 4.83 -25.39
C SER A 105 -7.50 5.76 -26.23
N ALA A 106 -7.00 6.95 -26.47
CA ALA A 106 -7.65 7.91 -27.36
C ALA A 106 -7.54 7.49 -28.82
#